data_e05f73b58a126f646dabdfb2174f7a7e
#
_entry.id   e05f73b58a126f646dabdfb2174f7a7e
#
_cell.length_a   1.000
_cell.length_b   1.000
_cell.length_c   1.000
_cell.angle_alpha   90.00
_cell.angle_beta   90.00
_cell.angle_gamma   90.00
#
_symmetry.space_group_name_H-M   'P 1'
#
loop_
_entity.id
_entity.type
_entity.pdbx_description
1 polymer ?
#
loop_
_entity_poly.entity_id
_entity_poly.type
_entity_poly.pdbx_seq_one_letter_code
_entity_poly.pdbx_strand_id
1 'polypeptide(L)'
;MKFVKTTAFSFVFLVSSLVSNAQLKLPITNNELRGNLSKVISEFSNQFSEIKGPVTNENPQTTEYSSTLKFESAEDNVITEYKGIKSIYSWQATLLTTEDFEEANKKYKWLCNQLKVMTVTIDGHYSYSLDGKIDPAVESKSFSSSIFTLMPAASNLPRIRIEAGMQFQFPEWKVQLLVYEKERNDNERGPIKE
;
A
#
# COMPACT_ATOMS: atom_id res chain seq x y z
N MET A 1 68.91 -43.72 3.25
CA MET A 1 67.55 -43.82 2.67
C MET A 1 66.59 -43.12 3.64
N LYS A 2 66.16 -41.89 3.34
CA LYS A 2 65.18 -41.14 4.16
C LYS A 2 63.84 -41.16 3.42
N PHE A 3 62.83 -41.78 4.03
CA PHE A 3 61.47 -41.78 3.50
C PHE A 3 60.75 -40.47 3.88
N VAL A 4 60.37 -39.69 2.89
CA VAL A 4 59.49 -38.51 3.04
C VAL A 4 58.06 -38.99 3.01
N LYS A 5 57.32 -38.85 4.12
CA LYS A 5 55.87 -39.07 4.18
C LYS A 5 55.15 -37.85 3.70
N THR A 6 54.50 -37.92 2.54
CA THR A 6 53.62 -36.88 2.00
C THR A 6 52.24 -37.03 2.62
N THR A 7 51.85 -36.07 3.47
CA THR A 7 50.50 -35.99 4.05
C THR A 7 49.60 -35.23 3.08
N ALA A 8 48.65 -35.90 2.45
CA ALA A 8 47.62 -35.29 1.62
C ALA A 8 46.57 -34.63 2.53
N PHE A 9 46.48 -33.30 2.48
CA PHE A 9 45.46 -32.53 3.18
C PHE A 9 44.23 -32.45 2.29
N SER A 10 43.18 -33.23 2.63
CA SER A 10 41.90 -33.26 1.89
C SER A 10 41.07 -32.07 2.34
N PHE A 11 40.95 -31.05 1.50
CA PHE A 11 40.13 -29.88 1.74
C PHE A 11 38.68 -30.20 1.36
N VAL A 12 37.85 -30.53 2.35
CA VAL A 12 36.42 -30.71 2.15
C VAL A 12 35.76 -29.36 2.05
N PHE A 13 35.37 -28.94 0.83
CA PHE A 13 34.58 -27.77 0.58
C PHE A 13 33.13 -28.03 1.01
N LEU A 14 32.73 -27.49 2.18
CA LEU A 14 31.36 -27.51 2.63
C LEU A 14 30.59 -26.40 1.86
N VAL A 15 29.93 -26.79 0.79
CA VAL A 15 28.99 -25.90 0.07
C VAL A 15 27.70 -25.82 0.89
N SER A 16 27.61 -24.79 1.76
CA SER A 16 26.35 -24.44 2.40
C SER A 16 25.44 -23.80 1.35
N SER A 17 24.53 -24.58 0.80
CA SER A 17 23.42 -24.06 -0.01
C SER A 17 22.55 -23.18 0.85
N LEU A 18 22.64 -21.87 0.66
CA LEU A 18 21.67 -20.90 1.15
C LEU A 18 20.35 -21.17 0.41
N VAL A 19 19.46 -21.91 1.06
CA VAL A 19 18.09 -22.05 0.60
C VAL A 19 17.40 -20.71 0.87
N SER A 20 17.46 -19.81 -0.10
CA SER A 20 16.62 -18.63 -0.11
C SER A 20 15.16 -19.10 -0.19
N ASN A 21 14.42 -19.03 0.91
CA ASN A 21 12.98 -19.19 0.90
C ASN A 21 12.37 -17.98 0.18
N ALA A 22 12.42 -17.97 -1.15
CA ALA A 22 11.58 -17.12 -1.97
C ALA A 22 10.14 -17.62 -1.78
N GLN A 23 9.43 -17.09 -0.80
CA GLN A 23 8.00 -17.28 -0.69
C GLN A 23 7.38 -16.72 -1.96
N LEU A 24 6.85 -17.59 -2.81
CA LEU A 24 6.05 -17.21 -3.96
C LEU A 24 4.80 -16.50 -3.42
N LYS A 25 4.85 -15.15 -3.38
CA LYS A 25 3.67 -14.35 -3.08
C LYS A 25 2.65 -14.59 -4.19
N LEU A 26 1.50 -15.14 -3.83
CA LEU A 26 0.40 -15.33 -4.77
C LEU A 26 -0.04 -13.96 -5.31
N PRO A 27 -0.37 -13.85 -6.61
CA PRO A 27 -0.87 -12.60 -7.16
C PRO A 27 -2.21 -12.24 -6.52
N ILE A 28 -2.40 -10.96 -6.18
CA ILE A 28 -3.69 -10.44 -5.68
C ILE A 28 -4.77 -10.75 -6.71
N THR A 29 -5.83 -11.42 -6.28
CA THR A 29 -7.00 -11.63 -7.13
C THR A 29 -7.89 -10.38 -7.14
N ASN A 30 -8.65 -10.17 -8.23
CA ASN A 30 -9.58 -9.04 -8.31
C ASN A 30 -10.67 -9.12 -7.21
N ASN A 31 -11.07 -10.31 -6.80
CA ASN A 31 -12.04 -10.52 -5.73
C ASN A 31 -11.48 -10.15 -4.36
N GLU A 32 -10.23 -10.49 -4.09
CA GLU A 32 -9.52 -10.11 -2.86
C GLU A 32 -9.34 -8.59 -2.80
N LEU A 33 -8.84 -7.98 -3.87
CA LEU A 33 -8.66 -6.52 -3.95
C LEU A 33 -9.99 -5.80 -3.68
N ARG A 34 -11.06 -6.20 -4.35
CA ARG A 34 -12.39 -5.61 -4.18
C ARG A 34 -12.93 -5.81 -2.76
N GLY A 35 -12.86 -7.04 -2.24
CA GLY A 35 -13.39 -7.38 -0.91
C GLY A 35 -12.67 -6.62 0.20
N ASN A 36 -11.34 -6.58 0.16
CA ASN A 36 -10.55 -5.87 1.16
C ASN A 36 -10.70 -4.35 1.03
N LEU A 37 -10.69 -3.80 -0.19
CA LEU A 37 -10.90 -2.36 -0.39
C LEU A 37 -12.29 -1.93 0.09
N SER A 38 -13.34 -2.73 -0.15
CA SER A 38 -14.69 -2.45 0.38
C SER A 38 -14.68 -2.35 1.91
N LYS A 39 -13.99 -3.27 2.61
CA LYS A 39 -13.86 -3.23 4.08
C LYS A 39 -13.07 -2.01 4.56
N VAL A 40 -11.94 -1.68 3.90
CA VAL A 40 -11.16 -0.48 4.23
C VAL A 40 -12.01 0.78 4.09
N ILE A 41 -12.79 0.91 3.02
CA ILE A 41 -13.66 2.06 2.79
C ILE A 41 -14.80 2.12 3.82
N SER A 42 -15.41 0.98 4.19
CA SER A 42 -16.42 0.93 5.26
C SER A 42 -15.87 1.41 6.60
N GLU A 43 -14.62 1.03 6.93
CA GLU A 43 -13.97 1.42 8.18
C GLU A 43 -13.41 2.86 8.18
N PHE A 44 -13.39 3.53 7.03
CA PHE A 44 -12.85 4.89 6.93
C PHE A 44 -13.56 5.89 7.85
N SER A 45 -14.90 5.87 7.92
CA SER A 45 -15.69 6.75 8.79
C SER A 45 -15.45 6.49 10.28
N ASN A 46 -15.06 5.27 10.63
CA ASN A 46 -14.73 4.81 11.98
C ASN A 46 -13.22 4.89 12.30
N GLN A 47 -12.46 5.68 11.50
CA GLN A 47 -11.02 5.85 11.68
C GLN A 47 -10.25 4.52 11.68
N PHE A 48 -10.74 3.55 10.91
CA PHE A 48 -10.21 2.19 10.77
C PHE A 48 -10.16 1.39 12.08
N SER A 49 -11.00 1.71 13.08
CA SER A 49 -10.91 1.14 14.44
C SER A 49 -11.00 -0.39 14.47
N GLU A 50 -11.86 -1.00 13.64
CA GLU A 50 -12.05 -2.46 13.58
C GLU A 50 -10.87 -3.21 12.92
N ILE A 51 -10.07 -2.49 12.12
CA ILE A 51 -8.93 -3.07 11.42
C ILE A 51 -7.59 -2.55 11.91
N LYS A 52 -7.60 -1.72 12.96
CA LYS A 52 -6.40 -1.18 13.59
C LYS A 52 -5.77 -2.21 14.53
N GLY A 53 -4.51 -2.53 14.27
CA GLY A 53 -3.70 -3.43 15.09
C GLY A 53 -2.78 -2.69 16.06
N PRO A 54 -1.73 -3.35 16.55
CA PRO A 54 -0.73 -2.73 17.43
C PRO A 54 -0.01 -1.55 16.81
N VAL A 55 0.47 -0.63 17.64
CA VAL A 55 1.38 0.46 17.26
C VAL A 55 2.68 -0.15 16.76
N THR A 56 3.14 0.28 15.60
CA THR A 56 4.40 -0.14 14.98
C THR A 56 5.46 0.95 15.04
N ASN A 57 5.02 2.23 14.98
CA ASN A 57 5.90 3.38 15.07
C ASN A 57 5.14 4.57 15.68
N GLU A 58 5.84 5.41 16.44
CA GLU A 58 5.24 6.62 17.02
C GLU A 58 6.23 7.77 17.04
N ASN A 59 5.76 8.94 16.62
CA ASN A 59 6.48 10.20 16.72
C ASN A 59 5.52 11.33 17.12
N PRO A 60 5.99 12.56 17.40
CA PRO A 60 5.13 13.65 17.83
C PRO A 60 4.00 14.01 16.87
N GLN A 61 4.17 13.76 15.57
CA GLN A 61 3.22 14.14 14.52
C GLN A 61 2.35 12.99 14.03
N THR A 62 2.86 11.74 14.12
CA THR A 62 2.16 10.56 13.60
C THR A 62 2.26 9.37 14.55
N THR A 63 1.25 8.50 14.49
CA THR A 63 1.30 7.15 15.06
C THR A 63 0.93 6.16 13.97
N GLU A 64 1.77 5.16 13.75
CA GLU A 64 1.54 4.10 12.80
C GLU A 64 1.10 2.83 13.51
N TYR A 65 0.11 2.18 12.95
CA TYR A 65 -0.45 0.93 13.42
C TYR A 65 -0.35 -0.12 12.31
N SER A 66 -0.10 -1.36 12.65
CA SER A 66 -0.32 -2.45 11.69
C SER A 66 -1.81 -2.56 11.40
N SER A 67 -2.18 -2.90 10.15
CA SER A 67 -3.57 -3.26 9.84
C SER A 67 -3.79 -4.75 10.10
N THR A 68 -4.91 -5.11 10.75
CA THR A 68 -5.34 -6.50 10.88
C THR A 68 -5.96 -7.02 9.59
N LEU A 69 -6.51 -6.13 8.75
CA LEU A 69 -6.94 -6.46 7.40
C LEU A 69 -5.73 -6.41 6.47
N LYS A 70 -5.39 -7.55 5.91
CA LYS A 70 -4.19 -7.71 5.05
C LYS A 70 -4.59 -8.16 3.65
N PHE A 71 -3.90 -7.64 2.65
CA PHE A 71 -3.79 -8.30 1.37
C PHE A 71 -2.69 -9.35 1.50
N GLU A 72 -2.96 -10.61 1.17
CA GLU A 72 -2.00 -11.71 1.35
C GLU A 72 -0.68 -11.50 0.60
N SER A 73 -0.76 -10.82 -0.56
CA SER A 73 0.41 -10.52 -1.38
C SER A 73 1.05 -9.16 -1.10
N ALA A 74 0.47 -8.32 -0.22
CA ALA A 74 1.11 -7.07 0.17
C ALA A 74 2.31 -7.32 1.10
N GLU A 75 3.29 -6.45 1.02
CA GLU A 75 4.47 -6.49 1.87
C GLU A 75 4.16 -5.97 3.26
N ASP A 76 3.38 -4.89 3.30
CA ASP A 76 2.86 -4.31 4.52
C ASP A 76 1.43 -3.77 4.34
N ASN A 77 0.75 -3.56 5.48
CA ASN A 77 -0.54 -2.89 5.55
C ASN A 77 -0.53 -2.03 6.82
N VAL A 78 -0.52 -0.72 6.64
CA VAL A 78 -0.31 0.26 7.70
C VAL A 78 -1.49 1.23 7.79
N ILE A 79 -1.86 1.60 9.02
CA ILE A 79 -2.77 2.70 9.30
C ILE A 79 -1.96 3.80 9.96
N THR A 80 -1.99 5.01 9.40
CA THR A 80 -1.29 6.17 9.96
C THR A 80 -2.31 7.16 10.52
N GLU A 81 -2.16 7.51 11.77
CA GLU A 81 -2.82 8.63 12.42
C GLU A 81 -1.92 9.85 12.33
N TYR A 82 -2.43 10.93 11.76
CA TYR A 82 -1.78 12.25 11.76
C TYR A 82 -2.35 13.07 12.90
N LYS A 83 -1.53 13.36 13.90
CA LYS A 83 -1.90 14.08 15.12
C LYS A 83 -2.06 15.58 14.82
N GLY A 84 -3.21 16.15 15.19
CA GLY A 84 -3.55 17.55 15.00
C GLY A 84 -4.70 17.97 15.91
N ILE A 85 -5.32 19.13 15.66
CA ILE A 85 -6.54 19.56 16.39
C ILE A 85 -7.64 18.50 16.25
N LYS A 86 -7.73 17.90 15.07
CA LYS A 86 -8.52 16.70 14.78
C LYS A 86 -7.59 15.71 14.10
N SER A 87 -7.42 14.53 14.69
CA SER A 87 -6.66 13.47 14.03
C SER A 87 -7.33 13.05 12.73
N ILE A 88 -6.53 12.89 11.69
CA ILE A 88 -6.93 12.30 10.42
C ILE A 88 -6.16 11.00 10.21
N TYR A 89 -6.78 10.08 9.47
CA TYR A 89 -6.24 8.74 9.30
C TYR A 89 -6.09 8.40 7.83
N SER A 90 -5.07 7.63 7.52
CA SER A 90 -4.90 6.97 6.23
C SER A 90 -4.66 5.49 6.43
N TRP A 91 -5.06 4.70 5.45
CA TRP A 91 -4.70 3.30 5.33
C TRP A 91 -3.88 3.11 4.06
N GLN A 92 -2.85 2.28 4.12
CA GLN A 92 -1.94 2.01 3.01
C GLN A 92 -1.57 0.53 2.96
N ALA A 93 -1.49 -0.01 1.73
CA ALA A 93 -0.88 -1.30 1.46
C ALA A 93 0.26 -1.13 0.44
N THR A 94 1.44 -1.65 0.73
CA THR A 94 2.54 -1.76 -0.23
C THR A 94 2.41 -3.08 -0.97
N LEU A 95 2.13 -3.00 -2.29
CA LEU A 95 1.79 -4.15 -3.13
C LEU A 95 2.99 -4.72 -3.89
N LEU A 96 4.06 -3.94 -4.00
CA LEU A 96 5.31 -4.32 -4.65
C LEU A 96 6.41 -3.35 -4.27
N THR A 97 7.59 -3.88 -3.95
CA THR A 97 8.86 -3.17 -3.88
C THR A 97 9.85 -3.85 -4.83
N THR A 98 10.47 -3.09 -5.74
CA THR A 98 11.40 -3.61 -6.74
C THR A 98 12.37 -2.52 -7.21
N GLU A 99 13.57 -2.90 -7.61
CA GLU A 99 14.53 -1.98 -8.26
C GLU A 99 14.19 -1.74 -9.75
N ASP A 100 13.33 -2.59 -10.34
CA ASP A 100 12.96 -2.55 -11.75
C ASP A 100 11.73 -1.66 -11.98
N PHE A 101 11.95 -0.54 -12.72
CA PHE A 101 10.88 0.39 -13.11
C PHE A 101 9.77 -0.30 -13.94
N GLU A 102 10.12 -1.17 -14.87
CA GLU A 102 9.13 -1.80 -15.75
C GLU A 102 8.23 -2.76 -14.98
N GLU A 103 8.78 -3.49 -14.00
CA GLU A 103 8.00 -4.33 -13.11
C GLU A 103 7.04 -3.50 -12.25
N ALA A 104 7.54 -2.41 -11.64
CA ALA A 104 6.73 -1.48 -10.85
C ALA A 104 5.63 -0.83 -11.70
N ASN A 105 5.96 -0.34 -12.90
CA ASN A 105 5.03 0.26 -13.86
C ASN A 105 3.94 -0.72 -14.30
N LYS A 106 4.28 -1.98 -14.56
CA LYS A 106 3.30 -3.04 -14.86
C LYS A 106 2.33 -3.26 -13.70
N LYS A 107 2.82 -3.32 -12.45
CA LYS A 107 2.00 -3.47 -11.26
C LYS A 107 1.10 -2.25 -11.04
N TYR A 108 1.65 -1.04 -11.18
CA TYR A 108 0.91 0.22 -11.08
C TYR A 108 -0.22 0.31 -12.10
N LYS A 109 0.07 0.04 -13.39
CA LYS A 109 -0.95 0.01 -14.46
C LYS A 109 -2.04 -1.01 -14.18
N TRP A 110 -1.66 -2.20 -13.71
CA TRP A 110 -2.62 -3.22 -13.31
C TRP A 110 -3.54 -2.69 -12.21
N LEU A 111 -2.98 -2.11 -11.13
CA LEU A 111 -3.76 -1.57 -10.02
C LEU A 111 -4.74 -0.48 -10.50
N CYS A 112 -4.25 0.50 -11.26
CA CYS A 112 -5.08 1.57 -11.82
C CYS A 112 -6.25 1.04 -12.66
N ASN A 113 -5.99 0.04 -13.50
CA ASN A 113 -7.02 -0.57 -14.35
C ASN A 113 -8.04 -1.36 -13.51
N GLN A 114 -7.62 -2.04 -12.42
CA GLN A 114 -8.54 -2.70 -11.52
C GLN A 114 -9.43 -1.69 -10.80
N LEU A 115 -8.87 -0.63 -10.25
CA LEU A 115 -9.64 0.42 -9.58
C LEU A 115 -10.65 1.08 -10.52
N LYS A 116 -10.26 1.39 -11.75
CA LYS A 116 -11.12 2.08 -12.73
C LYS A 116 -12.40 1.31 -13.08
N VAL A 117 -12.38 0.00 -13.04
CA VAL A 117 -13.54 -0.85 -13.37
C VAL A 117 -14.22 -1.44 -12.13
N MET A 118 -13.75 -1.06 -10.94
CA MET A 118 -14.19 -1.65 -9.69
C MET A 118 -15.49 -1.03 -9.20
N THR A 119 -16.36 -1.90 -8.67
CA THR A 119 -17.47 -1.52 -7.80
C THR A 119 -17.19 -2.01 -6.40
N VAL A 120 -17.21 -1.12 -5.42
CA VAL A 120 -17.07 -1.41 -4.00
C VAL A 120 -18.44 -1.39 -3.33
N THR A 121 -18.62 -2.23 -2.31
CA THR A 121 -19.86 -2.26 -1.52
C THR A 121 -19.52 -1.83 -0.10
N ILE A 122 -20.20 -0.80 0.40
CA ILE A 122 -20.02 -0.24 1.73
C ILE A 122 -21.17 -0.72 2.61
N ASP A 123 -20.86 -1.17 3.83
CA ASP A 123 -21.82 -1.69 4.83
C ASP A 123 -22.75 -2.77 4.29
N GLY A 124 -22.32 -3.51 3.26
CA GLY A 124 -23.08 -4.58 2.65
C GLY A 124 -24.32 -4.15 1.84
N HIS A 125 -24.61 -2.84 1.74
CA HIS A 125 -25.85 -2.33 1.14
C HIS A 125 -25.62 -1.33 0.01
N TYR A 126 -24.61 -0.48 0.09
CA TYR A 126 -24.40 0.61 -0.86
C TYR A 126 -23.26 0.28 -1.81
N SER A 127 -23.55 0.27 -3.10
CA SER A 127 -22.55 0.02 -4.14
C SER A 127 -22.14 1.31 -4.84
N TYR A 128 -20.83 1.50 -4.99
CA TYR A 128 -20.23 2.66 -5.63
C TYR A 128 -19.21 2.19 -6.66
N SER A 129 -19.23 2.79 -7.85
CA SER A 129 -18.10 2.67 -8.78
C SER A 129 -16.98 3.62 -8.37
N LEU A 130 -15.76 3.29 -8.75
CA LEU A 130 -14.61 4.19 -8.60
C LEU A 130 -14.45 4.99 -9.89
N ASP A 131 -14.42 6.33 -9.77
CA ASP A 131 -14.17 7.24 -10.88
C ASP A 131 -12.87 8.02 -10.65
N GLY A 132 -12.01 8.04 -11.68
CA GLY A 132 -10.71 8.69 -11.61
C GLY A 132 -9.98 8.67 -12.94
N LYS A 133 -9.02 9.59 -13.07
CA LYS A 133 -8.13 9.66 -14.24
C LYS A 133 -6.82 8.93 -13.91
N ILE A 134 -6.42 8.04 -14.80
CA ILE A 134 -5.12 7.37 -14.69
C ILE A 134 -4.02 8.34 -15.17
N ASP A 135 -3.03 8.61 -14.31
CA ASP A 135 -1.80 9.31 -14.66
C ASP A 135 -0.72 8.26 -14.95
N PRO A 136 -0.23 8.18 -16.20
CA PRO A 136 0.78 7.20 -16.56
C PRO A 136 2.10 7.45 -15.81
N ALA A 137 2.72 6.38 -15.29
CA ALA A 137 4.04 6.48 -14.71
C ALA A 137 5.10 6.70 -15.79
N VAL A 138 6.07 7.56 -15.47
CA VAL A 138 7.23 7.87 -16.31
C VAL A 138 8.48 7.76 -15.43
N GLU A 139 9.48 7.01 -15.89
CA GLU A 139 10.69 6.71 -15.10
C GLU A 139 11.45 7.95 -14.63
N SER A 140 11.44 9.02 -15.43
CA SER A 140 12.06 10.29 -15.06
C SER A 140 11.36 11.04 -13.91
N LYS A 141 10.16 10.60 -13.52
CA LYS A 141 9.42 11.13 -12.38
C LYS A 141 9.55 10.15 -11.22
N SER A 142 10.06 10.58 -10.09
CA SER A 142 10.14 9.77 -8.88
C SER A 142 8.79 9.47 -8.22
N PHE A 143 7.70 10.03 -8.73
CA PHE A 143 6.35 9.82 -8.20
C PHE A 143 5.30 9.90 -9.30
N SER A 144 4.35 8.97 -9.29
CA SER A 144 3.13 8.96 -10.11
C SER A 144 1.94 8.52 -9.26
N SER A 145 0.80 9.15 -9.46
CA SER A 145 -0.39 8.91 -8.65
C SER A 145 -1.67 9.01 -9.48
N SER A 146 -2.56 8.05 -9.30
CA SER A 146 -3.90 8.04 -9.88
C SER A 146 -4.93 8.02 -8.76
N ILE A 147 -5.75 9.08 -8.67
CA ILE A 147 -6.71 9.28 -7.59
C ILE A 147 -8.11 8.97 -8.09
N PHE A 148 -8.85 8.19 -7.29
CA PHE A 148 -10.23 7.78 -7.54
C PHE A 148 -11.15 8.25 -6.42
N THR A 149 -12.42 8.48 -6.78
CA THR A 149 -13.50 8.89 -5.87
C THR A 149 -14.68 7.94 -6.02
N LEU A 150 -15.57 7.92 -5.02
CA LEU A 150 -16.80 7.14 -5.07
C LEU A 150 -17.86 7.80 -5.97
N MET A 151 -18.49 7.02 -6.86
CA MET A 151 -19.58 7.45 -7.71
C MET A 151 -20.80 6.50 -7.59
N PRO A 152 -22.00 7.03 -7.29
CA PRO A 152 -22.30 8.42 -6.97
C PRO A 152 -21.56 8.89 -5.72
N ALA A 153 -21.42 10.20 -5.52
CA ALA A 153 -20.76 10.75 -4.34
C ALA A 153 -21.46 10.27 -3.06
N ALA A 154 -20.70 9.61 -2.18
CA ALA A 154 -21.21 9.16 -0.89
C ALA A 154 -21.32 10.36 0.07
N SER A 155 -22.54 10.68 0.52
CA SER A 155 -22.80 11.86 1.36
C SER A 155 -22.07 11.82 2.72
N ASN A 156 -21.83 10.63 3.26
CA ASN A 156 -21.10 10.39 4.51
C ASN A 156 -19.57 10.29 4.32
N LEU A 157 -19.09 10.16 3.07
CA LEU A 157 -17.69 10.02 2.72
C LEU A 157 -17.22 11.01 1.62
N PRO A 158 -17.61 12.28 1.65
CA PRO A 158 -17.42 13.19 0.51
C PRO A 158 -15.96 13.48 0.20
N ARG A 159 -15.08 13.22 1.16
CA ARG A 159 -13.66 13.57 1.07
C ARG A 159 -12.72 12.37 0.98
N ILE A 160 -13.28 11.16 0.95
CA ILE A 160 -12.47 9.95 0.78
C ILE A 160 -11.78 9.96 -0.58
N ARG A 161 -10.54 9.51 -0.60
CA ARG A 161 -9.73 9.28 -1.79
C ARG A 161 -9.15 7.90 -1.75
N ILE A 162 -9.20 7.24 -2.89
CA ILE A 162 -8.56 5.97 -3.15
C ILE A 162 -7.44 6.26 -4.15
N GLU A 163 -6.22 5.94 -3.83
CA GLU A 163 -5.07 6.30 -4.65
C GLU A 163 -4.23 5.07 -4.97
N ALA A 164 -3.92 4.90 -6.26
CA ALA A 164 -2.83 4.06 -6.70
C ALA A 164 -1.59 4.95 -6.81
N GLY A 165 -0.57 4.68 -6.02
CA GLY A 165 0.70 5.39 -6.01
C GLY A 165 1.84 4.52 -6.52
N MET A 166 2.80 5.13 -7.22
CA MET A 166 4.09 4.54 -7.54
C MET A 166 5.17 5.56 -7.22
N GLN A 167 6.11 5.20 -6.35
CA GLN A 167 7.12 6.11 -5.83
C GLN A 167 8.50 5.47 -5.86
N PHE A 168 9.50 6.25 -6.30
CA PHE A 168 10.91 5.87 -6.18
C PHE A 168 11.46 6.33 -4.83
N GLN A 169 11.93 5.38 -4.04
CA GLN A 169 12.68 5.59 -2.79
C GLN A 169 13.98 4.83 -2.92
N PHE A 170 15.05 5.53 -3.30
CA PHE A 170 16.34 4.91 -3.64
C PHE A 170 16.72 3.74 -2.71
N PRO A 171 17.06 2.56 -3.28
CA PRO A 171 17.19 2.26 -4.71
C PRO A 171 15.92 1.65 -5.35
N GLU A 172 14.76 1.67 -4.69
CA GLU A 172 13.59 0.87 -5.03
C GLU A 172 12.38 1.69 -5.46
N TRP A 173 11.59 1.12 -6.33
CA TRP A 173 10.23 1.57 -6.64
C TRP A 173 9.23 0.86 -5.74
N LYS A 174 8.27 1.61 -5.20
CA LYS A 174 7.16 1.07 -4.41
C LYS A 174 5.84 1.36 -5.10
N VAL A 175 5.00 0.32 -5.23
CA VAL A 175 3.62 0.45 -5.70
C VAL A 175 2.68 0.27 -4.54
N GLN A 176 1.81 1.25 -4.32
CA GLN A 176 0.98 1.36 -3.12
C GLN A 176 -0.48 1.62 -3.47
N LEU A 177 -1.37 1.11 -2.63
CA LEU A 177 -2.78 1.46 -2.59
C LEU A 177 -3.04 2.22 -1.29
N LEU A 178 -3.63 3.42 -1.39
CA LEU A 178 -3.92 4.26 -0.24
C LEU A 178 -5.42 4.59 -0.18
N VAL A 179 -5.94 4.72 1.04
CA VAL A 179 -7.28 5.25 1.34
C VAL A 179 -7.12 6.31 2.41
N TYR A 180 -7.50 7.55 2.10
CA TYR A 180 -7.27 8.69 2.99
C TYR A 180 -8.33 9.79 2.83
N GLU A 181 -8.34 10.76 3.76
CA GLU A 181 -9.17 11.96 3.68
C GLU A 181 -8.44 13.05 2.92
N LYS A 182 -9.07 13.59 1.86
CA LYS A 182 -8.55 14.80 1.19
C LYS A 182 -8.50 15.95 2.18
N GLU A 183 -7.38 16.65 2.25
CA GLU A 183 -7.27 17.90 3.03
C GLU A 183 -8.29 18.95 2.57
N ARG A 184 -8.75 19.77 3.50
CA ARG A 184 -9.62 20.92 3.19
C ARG A 184 -8.81 21.97 2.46
N ASN A 185 -9.28 22.39 1.29
CA ASN A 185 -8.77 23.60 0.65
C ASN A 185 -9.14 24.83 1.50
N ASP A 186 -8.35 25.91 1.42
CA ASP A 186 -8.61 27.14 2.18
C ASP A 186 -10.00 27.74 1.91
N ASN A 187 -10.53 27.55 0.69
CA ASN A 187 -11.90 27.96 0.32
C ASN A 187 -13.01 27.13 0.98
N GLU A 188 -12.70 25.94 1.52
CA GLU A 188 -13.63 25.06 2.25
C GLU A 188 -13.54 25.29 3.77
N ARG A 189 -12.54 26.04 4.24
CA ARG A 189 -12.43 26.55 5.60
C ARG A 189 -13.37 27.74 5.66
N GLY A 190 -14.51 27.63 6.32
CA GLY A 190 -15.41 28.78 6.54
C GLY A 190 -14.65 29.98 7.12
N PRO A 191 -15.26 31.19 7.13
CA PRO A 191 -14.61 32.39 7.62
C PRO A 191 -14.07 32.17 9.02
N ILE A 192 -12.79 32.52 9.23
CA ILE A 192 -12.15 32.49 10.55
C ILE A 192 -13.00 33.43 11.43
N LYS A 193 -13.68 32.89 12.42
CA LYS A 193 -14.32 33.70 13.45
C LYS A 193 -13.20 34.24 14.33
N GLU A 194 -12.91 35.54 14.19
CA GLU A 194 -12.11 36.29 15.15
C GLU A 194 -12.81 36.36 16.52
#